data_0722a9dbc35b35d2b34edf006a785dc7
#
_entry.id   0722a9dbc35b35d2b34edf006a785dc7
#
_cell.length_a   1.000
_cell.length_b   1.000
_cell.length_c   1.000
_cell.angle_alpha   90.00
_cell.angle_beta   90.00
_cell.angle_gamma   90.00
#
_symmetry.space_group_name_H-M   'P 1'
#
loop_
_entity.id
_entity.type
_entity.pdbx_description
1 polymer ?
#
loop_
_entity_poly.entity_id
_entity_poly.type
_entity_poly.pdbx_seq_one_letter_code
_entity_poly.pdbx_strand_id
1 'polypeptide(L)'
;LGHKISDLVYERITGEGGYFDTRIVYISEVGPLNQRVKRLAIMDQDGHPDSHQFLTNGKNLVLTPRFAPNNQTITYMEYENNIPRVYIYNLKTGVREIVGDFPGMTFAPRFSPDSQKIVMSFSDPKTANTEIYLMDLNTRTIERLTNDPGIDTSPSFSPDGKKIVFNSDRAGYPQLYIMDTNGKNIKRISRGKGV
;
A
#
# COMPACT_ATOMS: atom_id res chain seq x y z
N LEU A 1 22.23 9.40 13.39
CA LEU A 1 23.28 10.29 12.81
C LEU A 1 24.24 9.49 11.93
N GLY A 2 24.66 8.29 12.34
CA GLY A 2 25.63 7.46 11.62
C GLY A 2 25.19 7.15 10.18
N HIS A 3 23.98 6.67 9.96
CA HIS A 3 23.46 6.33 8.63
C HIS A 3 23.47 7.51 7.66
N LYS A 4 23.10 8.72 8.12
CA LYS A 4 23.16 9.94 7.29
C LYS A 4 24.58 10.32 6.89
N ILE A 5 25.54 10.13 7.79
CA ILE A 5 26.96 10.34 7.49
C ILE A 5 27.44 9.31 6.47
N SER A 6 27.05 8.04 6.64
CA SER A 6 27.37 6.98 5.70
C SER A 6 26.82 7.26 4.29
N ASP A 7 25.57 7.76 4.19
CA ASP A 7 24.99 8.16 2.91
C ASP A 7 25.79 9.27 2.23
N LEU A 8 26.16 10.31 2.96
CA LEU A 8 26.95 11.42 2.42
C LEU A 8 28.35 10.96 1.95
N VAL A 9 28.99 10.06 2.71
CA VAL A 9 30.30 9.50 2.33
C VAL A 9 30.16 8.63 1.09
N TYR A 10 29.13 7.77 1.04
CA TYR A 10 28.86 6.91 -0.10
C TYR A 10 28.62 7.72 -1.38
N GLU A 11 27.74 8.72 -1.30
CA GLU A 11 27.42 9.59 -2.43
C GLU A 11 28.68 10.33 -2.95
N ARG A 12 29.54 10.79 -2.03
CA ARG A 12 30.78 11.48 -2.41
C ARG A 12 31.79 10.56 -3.09
N ILE A 13 31.81 9.27 -2.74
CA ILE A 13 32.76 8.29 -3.33
C ILE A 13 32.25 7.74 -4.65
N THR A 14 30.94 7.42 -4.72
CA THR A 14 30.37 6.68 -5.87
C THR A 14 29.63 7.57 -6.85
N GLY A 15 29.19 8.76 -6.45
CA GLY A 15 28.29 9.62 -7.21
C GLY A 15 26.82 9.14 -7.20
N GLU A 16 26.52 8.08 -6.46
CA GLU A 16 25.17 7.53 -6.32
C GLU A 16 24.59 7.89 -4.95
N GLY A 17 23.27 8.07 -4.86
CA GLY A 17 22.59 8.35 -3.59
C GLY A 17 22.79 7.24 -2.58
N GLY A 18 23.00 7.60 -1.31
CA GLY A 18 23.16 6.64 -0.22
C GLY A 18 21.84 5.92 0.12
N TYR A 19 21.94 4.77 0.77
CA TYR A 19 20.80 3.93 1.17
C TYR A 19 20.89 3.45 2.63
N PHE A 20 21.82 3.98 3.41
CA PHE A 20 22.04 3.57 4.81
C PHE A 20 20.99 4.17 5.76
N ASP A 21 20.47 5.37 5.47
CA ASP A 21 19.38 6.02 6.23
C ASP A 21 18.01 5.53 5.75
N THR A 22 17.85 4.20 5.65
CA THR A 22 16.59 3.56 5.27
C THR A 22 15.90 2.93 6.45
N ARG A 23 14.57 2.82 6.38
CA ARG A 23 13.74 2.26 7.44
C ARG A 23 12.86 1.14 6.92
N ILE A 24 12.56 0.20 7.79
CA ILE A 24 11.66 -0.91 7.53
C ILE A 24 10.35 -0.65 8.27
N VAL A 25 9.23 -0.64 7.55
CA VAL A 25 7.89 -0.69 8.15
C VAL A 25 7.40 -2.13 8.13
N TYR A 26 6.87 -2.61 9.24
CA TYR A 26 6.43 -4.01 9.38
C TYR A 26 5.29 -4.16 10.39
N ILE A 27 4.71 -5.35 10.41
CA ILE A 27 3.74 -5.73 11.44
C ILE A 27 4.45 -6.54 12.50
N SER A 28 4.56 -5.95 13.69
CA SER A 28 5.00 -6.66 14.89
C SER A 28 3.85 -7.49 15.44
N GLU A 29 4.10 -8.76 15.68
CA GLU A 29 3.12 -9.71 16.18
C GLU A 29 3.62 -10.36 17.47
N VAL A 30 2.85 -10.23 18.55
CA VAL A 30 3.20 -10.74 19.87
C VAL A 30 2.01 -11.44 20.52
N GLY A 31 2.28 -12.37 21.45
CA GLY A 31 1.26 -13.12 22.19
C GLY A 31 1.03 -14.54 21.68
N PRO A 32 0.21 -15.33 22.39
CA PRO A 32 -0.11 -16.72 22.03
C PRO A 32 -0.95 -16.76 20.74
N LEU A 33 -0.94 -17.89 20.05
CA LEU A 33 -1.53 -18.08 18.71
C LEU A 33 -3.00 -17.63 18.60
N ASN A 34 -3.76 -17.78 19.66
CA ASN A 34 -5.18 -17.44 19.74
C ASN A 34 -5.49 -16.01 20.24
N GLN A 35 -4.45 -15.25 20.63
CA GLN A 35 -4.57 -13.89 21.18
C GLN A 35 -3.43 -13.00 20.71
N ARG A 36 -3.06 -13.09 19.43
CA ARG A 36 -1.97 -12.29 18.87
C ARG A 36 -2.38 -10.84 18.71
N VAL A 37 -1.53 -9.96 19.25
CA VAL A 37 -1.64 -8.52 19.06
C VAL A 37 -0.72 -8.12 17.92
N LYS A 38 -1.28 -7.48 16.89
CA LYS A 38 -0.54 -6.96 15.74
C LYS A 38 -0.46 -5.45 15.82
N ARG A 39 0.76 -4.91 15.65
CA ARG A 39 1.03 -3.47 15.66
C ARG A 39 1.81 -3.07 14.43
N LEU A 40 1.45 -1.95 13.83
CA LEU A 40 2.31 -1.30 12.86
C LEU A 40 3.55 -0.79 13.59
N ALA A 41 4.72 -1.12 13.08
CA ALA A 41 6.00 -0.75 13.65
C ALA A 41 6.97 -0.28 12.57
N ILE A 42 7.97 0.50 12.98
CA ILE A 42 9.05 0.98 12.14
C ILE A 42 10.37 0.80 12.86
N MET A 43 11.44 0.53 12.14
CA MET A 43 12.82 0.45 12.65
C MET A 43 13.81 0.84 11.55
N ASP A 44 15.04 1.14 11.94
CA ASP A 44 16.13 1.30 10.98
C ASP A 44 16.49 -0.05 10.33
N GLN A 45 17.12 -0.01 9.17
CA GLN A 45 17.43 -1.22 8.41
C GLN A 45 18.41 -2.17 9.12
N ASP A 46 19.23 -1.66 10.04
CA ASP A 46 20.18 -2.45 10.82
C ASP A 46 19.52 -3.22 11.98
N GLY A 47 18.22 -2.96 12.24
CA GLY A 47 17.47 -3.62 13.30
C GLY A 47 17.89 -3.24 14.71
N HIS A 48 18.59 -2.10 14.90
CA HIS A 48 19.02 -1.66 16.22
C HIS A 48 17.81 -1.52 17.18
N PRO A 49 17.84 -2.09 18.39
CA PRO A 49 16.69 -2.10 19.29
C PRO A 49 16.11 -0.72 19.60
N ASP A 50 16.96 0.30 19.74
CA ASP A 50 16.53 1.67 20.05
C ASP A 50 15.86 2.38 18.87
N SER A 51 15.98 1.84 17.64
CA SER A 51 15.31 2.37 16.45
C SER A 51 13.86 1.89 16.31
N HIS A 52 13.49 0.85 17.06
CA HIS A 52 12.15 0.26 17.01
C HIS A 52 11.10 1.18 17.64
N GLN A 53 10.06 1.47 16.88
CA GLN A 53 8.92 2.27 17.33
C GLN A 53 7.59 1.66 16.88
N PHE A 54 6.63 1.53 17.80
CA PHE A 54 5.25 1.22 17.45
C PHE A 54 4.53 2.47 16.96
N LEU A 55 3.84 2.35 15.83
CA LEU A 55 3.02 3.41 15.22
C LEU A 55 1.53 3.24 15.57
N THR A 56 1.12 2.04 16.00
CA THR A 56 -0.25 1.75 16.46
C THR A 56 -0.24 1.03 17.80
N ASN A 57 -1.36 1.12 18.53
CA ASN A 57 -1.47 0.58 19.89
C ASN A 57 -1.84 -0.90 19.97
N GLY A 58 -2.18 -1.54 18.84
CA GLY A 58 -2.57 -2.96 18.78
C GLY A 58 -4.00 -3.27 19.18
N LYS A 59 -4.88 -2.26 19.32
CA LYS A 59 -6.32 -2.48 19.59
C LYS A 59 -7.03 -3.11 18.38
N ASN A 60 -6.63 -2.70 17.18
CA ASN A 60 -7.19 -3.16 15.92
C ASN A 60 -6.18 -4.03 15.17
N LEU A 61 -6.68 -4.97 14.37
CA LEU A 61 -5.85 -5.73 13.45
C LEU A 61 -5.31 -4.80 12.36
N VAL A 62 -3.98 -4.76 12.20
CA VAL A 62 -3.29 -4.00 11.15
C VAL A 62 -2.54 -4.93 10.22
N LEU A 63 -2.54 -4.62 8.91
CA LEU A 63 -1.96 -5.46 7.86
C LEU A 63 -1.34 -4.63 6.73
N THR A 64 -0.48 -5.26 5.95
CA THR A 64 0.02 -4.82 4.63
C THR A 64 0.55 -3.38 4.58
N PRO A 65 1.51 -2.99 5.45
CA PRO A 65 2.09 -1.67 5.39
C PRO A 65 2.92 -1.48 4.11
N ARG A 66 2.92 -0.24 3.59
CA ARG A 66 3.72 0.17 2.44
C ARG A 66 4.22 1.60 2.62
N PHE A 67 5.49 1.82 2.35
CA PHE A 67 6.03 3.17 2.21
C PHE A 67 5.54 3.83 0.92
N ALA A 68 5.28 5.14 1.00
CA ALA A 68 5.29 5.97 -0.18
C ALA A 68 6.72 6.17 -0.68
N PRO A 69 6.96 6.36 -1.98
CA PRO A 69 8.29 6.63 -2.51
C PRO A 69 9.00 7.83 -1.87
N ASN A 70 8.26 8.80 -1.32
CA ASN A 70 8.81 9.95 -0.59
C ASN A 70 9.35 9.62 0.82
N ASN A 71 9.25 8.36 1.27
CA ASN A 71 9.71 7.84 2.56
C ASN A 71 9.18 8.57 3.81
N GLN A 72 8.14 9.41 3.67
CA GLN A 72 7.54 10.17 4.78
C GLN A 72 6.14 9.70 5.15
N THR A 73 5.54 8.91 4.29
CA THR A 73 4.16 8.47 4.42
C THR A 73 4.09 6.94 4.30
N ILE A 74 3.25 6.34 5.12
CA ILE A 74 2.96 4.91 5.10
C ILE A 74 1.48 4.74 4.84
N THR A 75 1.10 3.80 3.95
CA THR A 75 -0.26 3.30 3.90
C THR A 75 -0.32 1.90 4.50
N TYR A 76 -1.43 1.57 5.16
CA TYR A 76 -1.69 0.27 5.76
C TYR A 76 -3.19 0.00 5.84
N MET A 77 -3.54 -1.26 6.06
CA MET A 77 -4.93 -1.64 6.39
C MET A 77 -5.10 -1.77 7.90
N GLU A 78 -6.22 -1.28 8.40
CA GLU A 78 -6.67 -1.47 9.77
C GLU A 78 -8.13 -1.94 9.76
N TYR A 79 -8.45 -2.92 10.61
CA TYR A 79 -9.80 -3.42 10.77
C TYR A 79 -10.50 -2.63 11.89
N GLU A 80 -11.37 -1.72 11.50
CA GLU A 80 -12.21 -0.96 12.41
C GLU A 80 -13.61 -1.58 12.41
N ASN A 81 -14.06 -2.05 13.57
CA ASN A 81 -15.34 -2.78 13.72
C ASN A 81 -15.49 -3.95 12.72
N ASN A 82 -14.42 -4.71 12.50
CA ASN A 82 -14.32 -5.82 11.54
C ASN A 82 -14.44 -5.41 10.05
N ILE A 83 -14.37 -4.12 9.75
CA ILE A 83 -14.36 -3.62 8.38
C ILE A 83 -12.93 -3.15 8.05
N PRO A 84 -12.27 -3.70 7.02
CA PRO A 84 -10.95 -3.24 6.60
C PRO A 84 -11.04 -1.86 5.97
N ARG A 85 -10.19 -0.96 6.44
CA ARG A 85 -10.02 0.40 5.96
C ARG A 85 -8.58 0.65 5.61
N VAL A 86 -8.35 1.44 4.58
CA VAL A 86 -7.02 1.94 4.23
C VAL A 86 -6.74 3.22 4.98
N TYR A 87 -5.59 3.26 5.64
CA TYR A 87 -5.10 4.43 6.36
C TYR A 87 -3.80 4.93 5.74
N ILE A 88 -3.59 6.24 5.86
CA ILE A 88 -2.32 6.90 5.64
C ILE A 88 -1.78 7.37 6.98
N TYR A 89 -0.51 7.15 7.22
CA TYR A 89 0.22 7.63 8.39
C TYR A 89 1.39 8.51 7.94
N ASN A 90 1.41 9.74 8.38
CA ASN A 90 2.52 10.66 8.12
C ASN A 90 3.54 10.54 9.25
N LEU A 91 4.75 10.08 8.92
CA LEU A 91 5.82 9.83 9.90
C LEU A 91 6.36 11.08 10.55
N LYS A 92 6.29 12.23 9.86
CA LYS A 92 6.80 13.51 10.39
C LYS A 92 5.84 14.14 11.40
N THR A 93 4.54 14.06 11.15
CA THR A 93 3.52 14.71 11.98
C THR A 93 2.86 13.76 12.98
N GLY A 94 3.01 12.43 12.80
CA GLY A 94 2.29 11.43 13.58
C GLY A 94 0.79 11.34 13.27
N VAL A 95 0.30 12.13 12.30
CA VAL A 95 -1.11 12.15 11.92
C VAL A 95 -1.46 10.94 11.08
N ARG A 96 -2.55 10.28 11.43
CA ARG A 96 -3.16 9.23 10.62
C ARG A 96 -4.52 9.69 10.10
N GLU A 97 -4.85 9.29 8.90
CA GLU A 97 -6.14 9.59 8.27
C GLU A 97 -6.63 8.40 7.45
N ILE A 98 -7.94 8.28 7.32
CA ILE A 98 -8.56 7.27 6.48
C ILE A 98 -8.52 7.70 5.01
N VAL A 99 -8.26 6.74 4.13
CA VAL A 99 -8.27 6.96 2.68
C VAL A 99 -9.67 6.67 2.15
N GLY A 100 -10.47 7.72 2.02
CA GLY A 100 -11.85 7.63 1.56
C GLY A 100 -12.80 7.01 2.61
N ASP A 101 -14.00 7.53 2.69
CA ASP A 101 -15.07 6.98 3.51
C ASP A 101 -15.99 6.13 2.63
N PHE A 102 -15.54 4.91 2.36
CA PHE A 102 -16.31 3.96 1.56
C PHE A 102 -17.22 3.12 2.45
N PRO A 103 -18.46 2.83 2.03
CA PRO A 103 -19.39 1.99 2.79
C PRO A 103 -18.97 0.51 2.83
N GLY A 104 -18.07 0.09 1.91
CA GLY A 104 -17.57 -1.27 1.81
C GLY A 104 -16.12 -1.42 2.27
N MET A 105 -15.48 -2.50 1.85
CA MET A 105 -14.12 -2.82 2.21
C MET A 105 -13.12 -2.20 1.22
N THR A 106 -12.07 -1.55 1.75
CA THR A 106 -10.93 -1.08 0.94
C THR A 106 -9.68 -1.87 1.30
N PHE A 107 -8.88 -2.27 0.31
CA PHE A 107 -7.68 -3.07 0.54
C PHE A 107 -6.63 -2.93 -0.59
N ALA A 108 -5.46 -3.54 -0.37
CA ALA A 108 -4.32 -3.58 -1.28
C ALA A 108 -3.87 -2.19 -1.82
N PRO A 109 -3.71 -1.17 -0.95
CA PRO A 109 -3.30 0.16 -1.39
C PRO A 109 -1.87 0.16 -1.93
N ARG A 110 -1.63 0.96 -2.98
CA ARG A 110 -0.30 1.26 -3.54
C ARG A 110 -0.19 2.72 -3.90
N PHE A 111 0.91 3.35 -3.51
CA PHE A 111 1.24 4.70 -3.96
C PHE A 111 1.70 4.72 -5.42
N SER A 112 1.40 5.82 -6.10
CA SER A 112 2.06 6.17 -7.36
C SER A 112 3.53 6.52 -7.12
N PRO A 113 4.41 6.41 -8.14
CA PRO A 113 5.84 6.72 -8.01
C PRO A 113 6.13 8.15 -7.53
N ASP A 114 5.26 9.11 -7.85
CA ASP A 114 5.34 10.50 -7.41
C ASP A 114 4.74 10.74 -6.00
N SER A 115 4.20 9.69 -5.36
CA SER A 115 3.53 9.76 -4.05
C SER A 115 2.30 10.67 -3.98
N GLN A 116 1.72 11.04 -5.13
CA GLN A 116 0.56 11.94 -5.18
C GLN A 116 -0.77 11.20 -5.24
N LYS A 117 -0.75 9.91 -5.59
CA LYS A 117 -1.95 9.09 -5.77
C LYS A 117 -1.84 7.76 -5.06
N ILE A 118 -2.99 7.18 -4.73
CA ILE A 118 -3.13 5.80 -4.27
C ILE A 118 -4.09 5.07 -5.19
N VAL A 119 -3.67 3.89 -5.66
CA VAL A 119 -4.56 2.92 -6.28
C VAL A 119 -4.89 1.83 -5.25
N MET A 120 -6.15 1.39 -5.21
CA MET A 120 -6.65 0.41 -4.23
C MET A 120 -7.80 -0.40 -4.80
N SER A 121 -8.12 -1.49 -4.13
CA SER A 121 -9.33 -2.28 -4.39
C SER A 121 -10.45 -1.85 -3.44
N PHE A 122 -11.65 -1.73 -3.96
CA PHE A 122 -12.87 -1.49 -3.17
C PHE A 122 -13.91 -2.56 -3.48
N SER A 123 -14.43 -3.21 -2.43
CA SER A 123 -15.53 -4.18 -2.52
C SER A 123 -16.83 -3.53 -2.09
N ASP A 124 -17.79 -3.46 -3.01
CA ASP A 124 -19.12 -2.92 -2.75
C ASP A 124 -19.94 -3.94 -1.96
N PRO A 125 -20.44 -3.59 -0.76
CA PRO A 125 -21.21 -4.52 0.08
C PRO A 125 -22.55 -4.92 -0.51
N LYS A 126 -23.10 -4.17 -1.48
CA LYS A 126 -24.38 -4.47 -2.11
C LYS A 126 -24.26 -5.50 -3.23
N THR A 127 -23.20 -5.41 -4.01
CA THR A 127 -22.97 -6.28 -5.17
C THR A 127 -21.98 -7.40 -4.90
N ALA A 128 -21.22 -7.30 -3.78
CA ALA A 128 -20.06 -8.14 -3.46
C ALA A 128 -18.98 -8.13 -4.57
N ASN A 129 -19.08 -7.20 -5.51
CA ASN A 129 -18.08 -7.02 -6.57
C ASN A 129 -16.92 -6.15 -6.08
N THR A 130 -15.75 -6.39 -6.61
CA THR A 130 -14.53 -5.66 -6.26
C THR A 130 -13.91 -5.04 -7.50
N GLU A 131 -13.61 -3.76 -7.40
CA GLU A 131 -13.10 -2.97 -8.50
C GLU A 131 -11.89 -2.14 -8.10
N ILE A 132 -11.14 -1.64 -9.07
CA ILE A 132 -9.98 -0.80 -8.86
C ILE A 132 -10.39 0.67 -8.83
N TYR A 133 -9.92 1.37 -7.80
CA TYR A 133 -10.14 2.80 -7.61
C TYR A 133 -8.81 3.54 -7.48
N LEU A 134 -8.79 4.75 -7.99
CA LEU A 134 -7.68 5.69 -7.89
C LEU A 134 -8.11 6.88 -7.03
N MET A 135 -7.30 7.26 -6.05
CA MET A 135 -7.48 8.47 -5.26
C MET A 135 -6.32 9.42 -5.47
N ASP A 136 -6.62 10.66 -5.77
CA ASP A 136 -5.65 11.75 -5.72
C ASP A 136 -5.56 12.27 -4.29
N LEU A 137 -4.35 12.32 -3.72
CA LEU A 137 -4.14 12.66 -2.32
C LEU A 137 -4.23 14.15 -2.03
N ASN A 138 -4.04 15.01 -3.05
CA ASN A 138 -4.13 16.45 -2.90
C ASN A 138 -5.58 16.93 -2.99
N THR A 139 -6.29 16.48 -4.01
CA THR A 139 -7.68 16.90 -4.27
C THR A 139 -8.70 16.06 -3.52
N ARG A 140 -8.29 14.88 -3.01
CA ARG A 140 -9.17 13.88 -2.40
C ARG A 140 -10.24 13.33 -3.34
N THR A 141 -10.09 13.55 -4.63
CA THR A 141 -10.98 12.97 -5.64
C THR A 141 -10.72 11.48 -5.81
N ILE A 142 -11.79 10.72 -5.98
CA ILE A 142 -11.76 9.26 -6.13
C ILE A 142 -12.40 8.92 -7.47
N GLU A 143 -11.71 8.11 -8.26
CA GLU A 143 -12.14 7.65 -9.57
C GLU A 143 -12.19 6.12 -9.60
N ARG A 144 -13.29 5.54 -10.09
CA ARG A 144 -13.39 4.12 -10.38
C ARG A 144 -12.73 3.84 -11.72
N LEU A 145 -11.72 2.98 -11.75
CA LEU A 145 -10.96 2.66 -12.96
C LEU A 145 -11.49 1.43 -13.69
N THR A 146 -12.11 0.49 -12.99
CA THR A 146 -12.67 -0.73 -13.59
C THR A 146 -14.17 -0.87 -13.31
N ASN A 147 -14.87 -1.51 -14.24
CA ASN A 147 -16.29 -1.80 -14.14
C ASN A 147 -16.58 -3.12 -14.90
N ASP A 148 -16.37 -4.23 -14.24
CA ASP A 148 -16.49 -5.58 -14.80
C ASP A 148 -17.24 -6.48 -13.84
N PRO A 149 -18.01 -7.48 -14.27
CA PRO A 149 -18.60 -8.47 -13.37
C PRO A 149 -17.58 -9.32 -12.62
N GLY A 150 -16.34 -9.42 -13.13
CA GLY A 150 -15.24 -10.09 -12.48
C GLY A 150 -14.68 -9.31 -11.30
N ILE A 151 -13.99 -10.00 -10.43
CA ILE A 151 -13.34 -9.44 -9.23
C ILE A 151 -11.97 -8.86 -9.62
N ASP A 152 -11.81 -7.54 -9.52
CA ASP A 152 -10.57 -6.83 -9.80
C ASP A 152 -9.84 -6.45 -8.50
N THR A 153 -8.61 -6.95 -8.31
CA THR A 153 -7.86 -6.79 -7.04
C THR A 153 -6.38 -6.53 -7.23
N SER A 154 -5.73 -6.18 -6.11
CA SER A 154 -4.27 -6.11 -5.98
C SER A 154 -3.58 -5.22 -7.03
N PRO A 155 -4.05 -3.98 -7.23
CA PRO A 155 -3.46 -3.08 -8.20
C PRO A 155 -2.05 -2.64 -7.80
N SER A 156 -1.21 -2.33 -8.79
CA SER A 156 0.12 -1.74 -8.60
C SER A 156 0.49 -0.86 -9.79
N PHE A 157 1.11 0.28 -9.53
CA PHE A 157 1.64 1.14 -10.58
C PHE A 157 2.89 0.55 -11.24
N SER A 158 3.10 0.88 -12.51
CA SER A 158 4.40 0.76 -13.16
C SER A 158 5.39 1.79 -12.58
N PRO A 159 6.71 1.54 -12.69
CA PRO A 159 7.73 2.46 -12.16
C PRO A 159 7.66 3.88 -12.75
N ASP A 160 7.19 4.01 -14.00
CA ASP A 160 7.01 5.30 -14.68
C ASP A 160 5.65 5.97 -14.37
N GLY A 161 4.78 5.33 -13.56
CA GLY A 161 3.49 5.84 -13.17
C GLY A 161 2.43 5.88 -14.28
N LYS A 162 2.69 5.30 -15.48
CA LYS A 162 1.77 5.39 -16.63
C LYS A 162 0.78 4.24 -16.73
N LYS A 163 1.07 3.14 -16.07
CA LYS A 163 0.26 1.92 -16.13
C LYS A 163 -0.10 1.42 -14.73
N ILE A 164 -1.16 0.62 -14.66
CA ILE A 164 -1.55 -0.13 -13.49
C ILE A 164 -1.69 -1.59 -13.91
N VAL A 165 -1.00 -2.49 -13.20
CA VAL A 165 -1.22 -3.92 -13.27
C VAL A 165 -2.17 -4.34 -12.16
N PHE A 166 -3.06 -5.28 -12.42
CA PHE A 166 -4.02 -5.78 -11.44
C PHE A 166 -4.39 -7.23 -11.72
N ASN A 167 -4.97 -7.90 -10.75
CA ASN A 167 -5.51 -9.24 -10.88
C ASN A 167 -7.01 -9.18 -11.16
N SER A 168 -7.50 -10.02 -12.08
CA SER A 168 -8.91 -10.09 -12.44
C SER A 168 -9.30 -11.52 -12.84
N ASP A 169 -10.48 -11.96 -12.43
CA ASP A 169 -11.06 -13.24 -12.83
C ASP A 169 -12.09 -13.14 -13.97
N ARG A 170 -12.18 -11.96 -14.65
CA ARG A 170 -13.07 -11.70 -15.78
C ARG A 170 -13.00 -12.72 -16.91
N ALA A 171 -11.90 -13.47 -17.02
CA ALA A 171 -11.72 -14.55 -17.99
C ALA A 171 -12.10 -15.95 -17.43
N GLY A 172 -12.81 -16.00 -16.30
CA GLY A 172 -13.27 -17.21 -15.62
C GLY A 172 -12.31 -17.75 -14.55
N TYR A 173 -11.09 -17.25 -14.48
CA TYR A 173 -10.10 -17.53 -13.43
C TYR A 173 -9.07 -16.40 -13.32
N PRO A 174 -8.40 -16.25 -12.15
CA PRO A 174 -7.50 -15.12 -11.91
C PRO A 174 -6.37 -15.01 -12.92
N GLN A 175 -6.21 -13.84 -13.51
CA GLN A 175 -5.17 -13.48 -14.47
C GLN A 175 -4.67 -12.06 -14.20
N LEU A 176 -3.45 -11.76 -14.66
CA LEU A 176 -2.90 -10.43 -14.61
C LEU A 176 -3.35 -9.62 -15.84
N TYR A 177 -3.79 -8.42 -15.55
CA TYR A 177 -4.18 -7.40 -16.53
C TYR A 177 -3.35 -6.14 -16.32
N ILE A 178 -3.21 -5.37 -17.39
CA ILE A 178 -2.59 -4.05 -17.37
C ILE A 178 -3.51 -3.05 -18.03
N MET A 179 -3.54 -1.83 -17.50
CA MET A 179 -4.31 -0.71 -18.04
C MET A 179 -3.53 0.60 -17.94
N ASP A 180 -4.00 1.63 -18.62
CA ASP A 180 -3.56 3.00 -18.39
C ASP A 180 -4.08 3.51 -17.03
N THR A 181 -3.43 4.52 -16.45
CA THR A 181 -3.83 5.09 -15.16
C THR A 181 -5.20 5.78 -15.18
N ASN A 182 -5.79 5.98 -16.35
CA ASN A 182 -7.16 6.47 -16.54
C ASN A 182 -8.19 5.34 -16.76
N GLY A 183 -7.83 4.09 -16.46
CA GLY A 183 -8.71 2.93 -16.61
C GLY A 183 -8.91 2.43 -18.05
N LYS A 184 -8.25 3.03 -19.06
CA LYS A 184 -8.38 2.63 -20.47
C LYS A 184 -7.35 1.58 -20.89
N ASN A 185 -7.55 1.01 -22.09
CA ASN A 185 -6.60 0.08 -22.72
C ASN A 185 -6.29 -1.17 -21.89
N ILE A 186 -7.31 -1.73 -21.24
CA ILE A 186 -7.18 -2.95 -20.44
C ILE A 186 -6.77 -4.13 -21.33
N LYS A 187 -5.67 -4.81 -20.96
CA LYS A 187 -5.13 -5.98 -21.68
C LYS A 187 -4.73 -7.06 -20.70
N ARG A 188 -5.06 -8.32 -21.00
CA ARG A 188 -4.54 -9.46 -20.28
C ARG A 188 -3.07 -9.68 -20.65
N ILE A 189 -2.22 -9.87 -19.63
CA ILE A 189 -0.77 -10.08 -19.80
C ILE A 189 -0.30 -11.45 -19.30
N SER A 190 -1.10 -12.19 -18.53
CA SER A 190 -0.80 -13.57 -18.16
C SER A 190 -1.68 -14.56 -18.91
N ARG A 191 -1.20 -15.81 -19.04
CA ARG A 191 -1.89 -16.91 -19.71
C ARG A 191 -1.73 -18.17 -18.85
N GLY A 192 -2.69 -19.07 -18.92
CA GLY A 192 -2.70 -20.34 -18.19
C GLY A 192 -3.89 -20.43 -17.24
N LYS A 193 -4.18 -21.63 -16.76
CA LYS A 193 -5.14 -21.84 -15.67
C LYS A 193 -4.43 -21.38 -14.39
N GLY A 194 -5.03 -20.43 -13.67
CA GLY A 194 -4.55 -20.08 -12.34
C GLY A 194 -4.49 -21.34 -11.46
N VAL A 195 -3.44 -21.43 -10.66
CA VAL A 195 -3.29 -22.51 -9.67
C VAL A 195 -3.97 -22.07 -8.39
#